data_a4e17f757f4327b53fb315f4c32509f5
#
_entry.id   a4e17f757f4327b53fb315f4c32509f5
#
_cell.length_a   1.000
_cell.length_b   1.000
_cell.length_c   1.000
_cell.angle_alpha   90.00
_cell.angle_beta   90.00
_cell.angle_gamma   90.00
#
_symmetry.space_group_name_H-M   'P 1'
#
loop_
_entity.id
_entity.type
_entity.pdbx_description
1 polymer ?
#
loop_
_entity_poly.entity_id
_entity_poly.type
_entity_poly.pdbx_seq_one_letter_code
_entity_poly.pdbx_strand_id
1 'polypeptide(L)'
;VVGSRDYSEYGARLTFEMAHDLAIGGATIISGLAYGVDSIAASAAIAGGGRTVAVLGSGIDVIYPREHVKLARQVAAHGAVMTEYPPGTRPFGGHFPVRNRIIAALSHAVLVTSASLHSGSLITARYAKAQGKQLYALPGNVIDPLCEGTALLLREGARAAVCAEDILNANEKAFPGIVNLFRLLEHPTAPMEQTLGASGIAFRGQKRVKQSS
;
A
#
# COMPACT_ATOMS: atom_id res chain seq x y z
N VAL A 1 1.09 1.64 3.16
CA VAL A 1 1.71 0.88 2.06
C VAL A 1 1.38 1.58 0.75
N VAL A 2 2.40 1.87 -0.06
CA VAL A 2 2.25 2.59 -1.33
C VAL A 2 3.16 1.99 -2.41
N GLY A 3 2.83 2.25 -3.69
CA GLY A 3 3.67 1.78 -4.79
C GLY A 3 3.16 2.22 -6.16
N SER A 4 3.66 1.55 -7.19
CA SER A 4 3.31 1.81 -8.57
C SER A 4 1.86 1.43 -8.88
N ARG A 5 1.27 2.14 -9.85
CA ARG A 5 -0.01 1.76 -10.46
C ARG A 5 0.13 0.57 -11.39
N ASP A 6 1.28 0.48 -12.04
CA ASP A 6 1.70 -0.69 -12.81
C ASP A 6 2.53 -1.59 -11.89
N TYR A 7 2.33 -2.88 -11.95
CA TYR A 7 2.98 -3.84 -11.07
C TYR A 7 3.34 -5.13 -11.83
N SER A 8 4.43 -5.77 -11.40
CA SER A 8 4.75 -7.13 -11.77
C SER A 8 3.98 -8.12 -10.89
N GLU A 9 3.87 -9.36 -11.32
CA GLU A 9 3.30 -10.45 -10.49
C GLU A 9 4.03 -10.55 -9.14
N TYR A 10 5.36 -10.47 -9.17
CA TYR A 10 6.20 -10.39 -7.98
C TYR A 10 5.80 -9.25 -7.05
N GLY A 11 5.71 -8.02 -7.59
CA GLY A 11 5.33 -6.84 -6.81
C GLY A 11 3.92 -6.93 -6.22
N ALA A 12 2.97 -7.49 -6.98
CA ALA A 12 1.61 -7.71 -6.52
C ALA A 12 1.56 -8.71 -5.36
N ARG A 13 2.21 -9.86 -5.54
CA ARG A 13 2.26 -10.93 -4.54
C ARG A 13 2.88 -10.43 -3.23
N LEU A 14 4.06 -9.84 -3.29
CA LEU A 14 4.73 -9.35 -2.08
C LEU A 14 4.00 -8.17 -1.43
N THR A 15 3.36 -7.29 -2.20
CA THR A 15 2.49 -6.25 -1.64
C THR A 15 1.35 -6.87 -0.85
N PHE A 16 0.73 -7.92 -1.41
CA PHE A 16 -0.37 -8.62 -0.75
C PHE A 16 0.10 -9.27 0.55
N GLU A 17 1.14 -10.11 0.50
CA GLU A 17 1.69 -10.81 1.67
C GLU A 17 2.07 -9.80 2.77
N MET A 18 2.84 -8.78 2.45
CA MET A 18 3.25 -7.74 3.40
C MET A 18 2.07 -7.01 4.04
N ALA A 19 1.10 -6.56 3.26
CA ALA A 19 -0.03 -5.80 3.78
C ALA A 19 -1.00 -6.68 4.58
N HIS A 20 -1.19 -7.94 4.18
CA HIS A 20 -1.98 -8.94 4.88
C HIS A 20 -1.38 -9.22 6.27
N ASP A 21 -0.10 -9.55 6.32
CA ASP A 21 0.58 -9.94 7.55
C ASP A 21 0.74 -8.74 8.51
N LEU A 22 1.05 -7.55 7.98
CA LEU A 22 1.01 -6.32 8.76
C LEU A 22 -0.36 -6.09 9.40
N ALA A 23 -1.44 -6.35 8.67
CA ALA A 23 -2.80 -6.18 9.17
C ALA A 23 -3.15 -7.22 10.25
N ILE A 24 -2.79 -8.49 10.07
CA ILE A 24 -2.90 -9.55 11.09
C ILE A 24 -2.10 -9.16 12.35
N GLY A 25 -0.88 -8.66 12.17
CA GLY A 25 -0.04 -8.16 13.25
C GLY A 25 -0.57 -6.91 13.96
N GLY A 26 -1.75 -6.39 13.57
CA GLY A 26 -2.45 -5.29 14.22
C GLY A 26 -2.21 -3.91 13.60
N ALA A 27 -1.37 -3.80 12.59
CA ALA A 27 -1.15 -2.54 11.89
C ALA A 27 -2.38 -2.12 11.08
N THR A 28 -2.67 -0.82 11.04
CA THR A 28 -3.66 -0.25 10.12
C THR A 28 -2.99 0.10 8.81
N ILE A 29 -3.47 -0.44 7.71
CA ILE A 29 -2.91 -0.18 6.38
C ILE A 29 -3.51 1.10 5.79
N ILE A 30 -2.68 2.11 5.57
CA ILE A 30 -3.09 3.40 5.00
C ILE A 30 -2.57 3.50 3.57
N SER A 31 -3.44 3.84 2.62
CA SER A 31 -3.08 4.00 1.23
C SER A 31 -3.99 4.99 0.50
N GLY A 32 -3.83 5.12 -0.82
CA GLY A 32 -4.52 6.13 -1.62
C GLY A 32 -5.67 5.62 -2.47
N LEU A 33 -6.02 4.34 -2.39
CA LEU A 33 -7.05 3.71 -3.21
C LEU A 33 -6.79 3.80 -4.72
N ALA A 34 -5.56 4.08 -5.16
CA ALA A 34 -5.18 4.10 -6.56
C ALA A 34 -5.14 2.68 -7.17
N TYR A 35 -5.02 2.59 -8.49
CA TYR A 35 -4.71 1.32 -9.15
C TYR A 35 -3.41 0.71 -8.60
N GLY A 36 -3.23 -0.58 -8.78
CA GLY A 36 -2.01 -1.30 -8.44
C GLY A 36 -1.81 -1.50 -6.95
N VAL A 37 -0.65 -1.14 -6.45
CA VAL A 37 -0.22 -1.41 -5.07
C VAL A 37 -1.23 -0.94 -4.02
N ASP A 38 -1.81 0.25 -4.19
CA ASP A 38 -2.74 0.80 -3.20
C ASP A 38 -3.98 -0.08 -3.03
N SER A 39 -4.57 -0.55 -4.14
CA SER A 39 -5.75 -1.43 -4.10
C SER A 39 -5.42 -2.83 -3.59
N ILE A 40 -4.23 -3.35 -3.94
CA ILE A 40 -3.74 -4.65 -3.45
C ILE A 40 -3.58 -4.58 -1.92
N ALA A 41 -2.91 -3.55 -1.42
CA ALA A 41 -2.66 -3.38 0.01
C ALA A 41 -3.95 -3.24 0.83
N ALA A 42 -4.94 -2.46 0.33
CA ALA A 42 -6.23 -2.34 0.99
C ALA A 42 -6.98 -3.68 1.02
N SER A 43 -6.99 -4.42 -0.11
CA SER A 43 -7.64 -5.72 -0.22
C SER A 43 -6.98 -6.77 0.69
N ALA A 44 -5.65 -6.77 0.74
CA ALA A 44 -4.88 -7.67 1.59
C ALA A 44 -5.16 -7.43 3.09
N ALA A 45 -5.23 -6.15 3.51
CA ALA A 45 -5.57 -5.80 4.88
C ALA A 45 -6.98 -6.29 5.28
N ILE A 46 -7.96 -6.14 4.38
CA ILE A 46 -9.33 -6.63 4.59
C ILE A 46 -9.34 -8.17 4.69
N ALA A 47 -8.60 -8.84 3.80
CA ALA A 47 -8.48 -10.28 3.78
C ALA A 47 -7.86 -10.86 5.08
N GLY A 48 -6.89 -10.14 5.65
CA GLY A 48 -6.30 -10.46 6.96
C GLY A 48 -7.20 -10.09 8.15
N GLY A 49 -8.45 -9.64 7.92
CA GLY A 49 -9.36 -9.23 8.98
C GLY A 49 -8.94 -7.94 9.70
N GLY A 50 -7.96 -7.21 9.16
CA GLY A 50 -7.40 -6.03 9.77
C GLY A 50 -8.07 -4.72 9.30
N ARG A 51 -7.50 -3.61 9.75
CA ARG A 51 -8.01 -2.27 9.44
C ARG A 51 -7.28 -1.63 8.26
N THR A 52 -8.03 -0.89 7.45
CA THR A 52 -7.45 -0.12 6.35
C THR A 52 -8.09 1.25 6.22
N VAL A 53 -7.30 2.24 5.82
CA VAL A 53 -7.75 3.62 5.59
C VAL A 53 -7.36 4.04 4.18
N ALA A 54 -8.32 4.56 3.43
CA ALA A 54 -8.09 5.16 2.13
C ALA A 54 -8.18 6.68 2.23
N VAL A 55 -7.12 7.36 1.79
CA VAL A 55 -7.13 8.82 1.62
C VAL A 55 -7.38 9.13 0.16
N LEU A 56 -8.38 9.96 -0.17
CA LEU A 56 -8.74 10.26 -1.55
C LEU A 56 -8.12 11.58 -2.03
N GLY A 57 -7.93 11.69 -3.35
CA GLY A 57 -7.58 12.94 -4.04
C GLY A 57 -8.77 13.58 -4.77
N SER A 58 -10.00 13.29 -4.31
CA SER A 58 -11.28 13.77 -4.82
C SER A 58 -12.26 13.92 -3.67
N GLY A 59 -13.46 14.46 -3.90
CA GLY A 59 -14.52 14.52 -2.89
C GLY A 59 -14.92 13.13 -2.40
N ILE A 60 -15.46 13.06 -1.18
CA ILE A 60 -15.83 11.80 -0.52
C ILE A 60 -16.89 10.99 -1.32
N ASP A 61 -17.71 11.68 -2.07
CA ASP A 61 -18.76 11.17 -2.93
C ASP A 61 -18.28 10.83 -4.34
N VAL A 62 -17.03 11.13 -4.67
CA VAL A 62 -16.42 10.92 -5.99
C VAL A 62 -15.25 9.94 -5.88
N ILE A 63 -15.56 8.64 -5.90
CA ILE A 63 -14.52 7.60 -5.83
C ILE A 63 -13.76 7.51 -7.16
N TYR A 64 -12.44 7.59 -7.07
CA TYR A 64 -11.54 7.42 -8.20
C TYR A 64 -10.38 6.45 -7.84
N PRO A 65 -10.10 5.44 -8.69
CA PRO A 65 -10.83 5.11 -9.92
C PRO A 65 -12.24 4.57 -9.67
N ARG A 66 -13.14 4.69 -10.66
CA ARG A 66 -14.56 4.26 -10.51
C ARG A 66 -14.70 2.77 -10.25
N GLU A 67 -13.78 1.97 -10.76
CA GLU A 67 -13.72 0.53 -10.54
C GLU A 67 -13.52 0.17 -9.07
N HIS A 68 -12.96 1.06 -8.27
CA HIS A 68 -12.70 0.85 -6.84
C HIS A 68 -13.87 1.25 -5.93
N VAL A 69 -15.07 1.56 -6.45
CA VAL A 69 -16.25 1.88 -5.63
C VAL A 69 -16.59 0.73 -4.66
N LYS A 70 -16.52 -0.53 -5.11
CA LYS A 70 -16.74 -1.69 -4.22
C LYS A 70 -15.66 -1.76 -3.13
N LEU A 71 -14.40 -1.60 -3.50
CA LEU A 71 -13.28 -1.59 -2.56
C LEU A 71 -13.41 -0.44 -1.56
N ALA A 72 -13.79 0.76 -2.00
CA ALA A 72 -14.02 1.90 -1.10
C ALA A 72 -15.06 1.60 -0.02
N ARG A 73 -16.16 0.91 -0.38
CA ARG A 73 -17.18 0.47 0.59
C ARG A 73 -16.64 -0.55 1.58
N GLN A 74 -15.82 -1.50 1.11
CA GLN A 74 -15.17 -2.48 1.98
C GLN A 74 -14.17 -1.80 2.92
N VAL A 75 -13.36 -0.85 2.42
CA VAL A 75 -12.45 -0.04 3.23
C VAL A 75 -13.23 0.73 4.32
N ALA A 76 -14.36 1.36 3.97
CA ALA A 76 -15.19 2.07 4.93
C ALA A 76 -15.76 1.15 6.03
N ALA A 77 -16.04 -0.12 5.70
CA ALA A 77 -16.53 -1.13 6.66
C ALA A 77 -15.42 -1.66 7.59
N HIS A 78 -14.15 -1.64 7.16
CA HIS A 78 -13.00 -2.15 7.92
C HIS A 78 -12.08 -1.05 8.47
N GLY A 79 -12.48 0.21 8.32
CA GLY A 79 -11.69 1.35 8.76
C GLY A 79 -12.32 2.66 8.34
N ALA A 80 -11.67 3.40 7.42
CA ALA A 80 -12.21 4.69 6.98
C ALA A 80 -11.83 5.02 5.52
N VAL A 81 -12.71 5.77 4.88
CA VAL A 81 -12.39 6.54 3.66
C VAL A 81 -12.42 8.02 4.02
N MET A 82 -11.39 8.74 3.69
CA MET A 82 -11.24 10.14 4.07
C MET A 82 -10.66 11.00 2.95
N THR A 83 -10.93 12.28 3.00
CA THR A 83 -10.39 13.27 2.08
C THR A 83 -10.37 14.65 2.72
N GLU A 84 -9.53 15.54 2.19
CA GLU A 84 -9.54 16.96 2.52
C GLU A 84 -10.33 17.80 1.50
N TYR A 85 -10.79 17.17 0.41
CA TYR A 85 -11.50 17.87 -0.66
C TYR A 85 -13.01 17.90 -0.40
N PRO A 86 -13.69 19.02 -0.66
CA PRO A 86 -15.14 19.13 -0.54
C PRO A 86 -15.89 18.08 -1.38
N PRO A 87 -17.10 17.69 -0.98
CA PRO A 87 -17.98 16.88 -1.81
C PRO A 87 -18.14 17.44 -3.23
N GLY A 88 -18.28 16.57 -4.22
CA GLY A 88 -18.37 16.93 -5.64
C GLY A 88 -17.02 17.25 -6.31
N THR A 89 -15.92 17.32 -5.56
CA THR A 89 -14.60 17.59 -6.16
C THR A 89 -14.18 16.45 -7.08
N ARG A 90 -14.00 16.74 -8.37
CA ARG A 90 -13.56 15.77 -9.37
C ARG A 90 -12.07 15.42 -9.19
N PRO A 91 -11.65 14.21 -9.58
CA PRO A 91 -10.25 13.83 -9.55
C PRO A 91 -9.45 14.70 -10.52
N PHE A 92 -8.35 15.25 -10.02
CA PHE A 92 -7.41 16.07 -10.80
C PHE A 92 -5.98 15.60 -10.51
N GLY A 93 -5.14 15.53 -11.54
CA GLY A 93 -3.79 14.96 -11.42
C GLY A 93 -2.94 15.59 -10.31
N GLY A 94 -3.08 16.91 -10.10
CA GLY A 94 -2.38 17.64 -9.05
C GLY A 94 -2.82 17.32 -7.62
N HIS A 95 -4.03 16.80 -7.42
CA HIS A 95 -4.53 16.46 -6.09
C HIS A 95 -3.82 15.24 -5.48
N PHE A 96 -3.42 14.25 -6.31
CA PHE A 96 -2.84 13.00 -5.82
C PHE A 96 -1.48 13.20 -5.15
N PRO A 97 -0.53 13.96 -5.71
CA PRO A 97 0.72 14.28 -5.02
C PRO A 97 0.50 15.04 -3.72
N VAL A 98 -0.42 16.01 -3.69
CA VAL A 98 -0.73 16.79 -2.48
C VAL A 98 -1.34 15.89 -1.41
N ARG A 99 -2.32 15.04 -1.76
CA ARG A 99 -2.93 14.08 -0.87
C ARG A 99 -1.91 13.14 -0.20
N ASN A 100 -0.83 12.76 -0.89
CA ASN A 100 0.16 11.82 -0.38
C ASN A 100 0.84 12.29 0.91
N ARG A 101 0.89 13.62 1.17
CA ARG A 101 1.36 14.14 2.46
C ARG A 101 0.53 13.67 3.65
N ILE A 102 -0.78 13.48 3.44
CA ILE A 102 -1.70 13.00 4.47
C ILE A 102 -1.46 11.52 4.73
N ILE A 103 -1.25 10.71 3.67
CA ILE A 103 -0.88 9.30 3.82
C ILE A 103 0.38 9.17 4.68
N ALA A 104 1.42 9.94 4.37
CA ALA A 104 2.65 9.95 5.15
C ALA A 104 2.42 10.42 6.59
N ALA A 105 1.65 11.50 6.78
CA ALA A 105 1.39 12.09 8.10
C ALA A 105 0.66 11.14 9.04
N LEU A 106 -0.33 10.41 8.55
CA LEU A 106 -1.10 9.43 9.31
C LEU A 106 -0.31 8.13 9.59
N SER A 107 0.79 7.91 8.86
CA SER A 107 1.57 6.67 8.99
C SER A 107 2.67 6.82 10.02
N HIS A 108 2.98 5.76 10.76
CA HIS A 108 4.19 5.61 11.57
C HIS A 108 5.37 5.19 10.72
N ALA A 109 5.11 4.26 9.81
CA ALA A 109 6.06 3.76 8.84
C ALA A 109 5.44 3.80 7.44
N VAL A 110 6.23 4.12 6.44
CA VAL A 110 5.83 4.04 5.03
C VAL A 110 6.61 2.92 4.37
N LEU A 111 5.90 1.97 3.78
CA LEU A 111 6.47 0.88 2.98
C LEU A 111 6.18 1.15 1.50
N VAL A 112 7.23 1.16 0.68
CA VAL A 112 7.14 1.21 -0.78
C VAL A 112 7.47 -0.18 -1.33
N THR A 113 6.49 -0.84 -1.94
CA THR A 113 6.64 -2.23 -2.39
C THR A 113 7.06 -2.36 -3.85
N SER A 114 6.69 -1.38 -4.69
CA SER A 114 7.07 -1.33 -6.10
C SER A 114 7.08 0.12 -6.57
N ALA A 115 8.13 0.54 -7.25
CA ALA A 115 8.24 1.88 -7.80
C ALA A 115 9.23 1.93 -8.96
N SER A 116 8.83 2.52 -10.08
CA SER A 116 9.78 3.03 -11.07
C SER A 116 10.35 4.36 -10.59
N LEU A 117 11.41 4.86 -11.23
CA LEU A 117 12.03 6.17 -10.90
C LEU A 117 11.04 7.36 -11.01
N HIS A 118 9.99 7.21 -11.80
CA HIS A 118 8.96 8.25 -11.99
C HIS A 118 7.66 7.97 -11.24
N SER A 119 7.65 6.97 -10.34
CA SER A 119 6.45 6.60 -9.59
C SER A 119 6.01 7.71 -8.63
N GLY A 120 4.70 7.98 -8.60
CA GLY A 120 4.10 8.90 -7.63
C GLY A 120 4.26 8.46 -6.17
N SER A 121 4.56 7.17 -5.91
CA SER A 121 4.84 6.65 -4.57
C SER A 121 6.13 7.21 -3.97
N LEU A 122 7.11 7.59 -4.82
CA LEU A 122 8.33 8.26 -4.37
C LEU A 122 8.05 9.65 -3.76
N ILE A 123 6.92 10.28 -4.15
CA ILE A 123 6.49 11.53 -3.52
C ILE A 123 6.04 11.26 -2.08
N THR A 124 5.33 10.16 -1.85
CA THR A 124 4.94 9.74 -0.48
C THR A 124 6.18 9.42 0.36
N ALA A 125 7.17 8.73 -0.22
CA ALA A 125 8.44 8.45 0.45
C ALA A 125 9.19 9.74 0.85
N ARG A 126 9.21 10.76 -0.03
CA ARG A 126 9.78 12.07 0.29
C ARG A 126 9.05 12.77 1.43
N TYR A 127 7.71 12.73 1.45
CA TYR A 127 6.94 13.26 2.57
C TYR A 127 7.22 12.50 3.87
N ALA A 128 7.32 11.18 3.82
CA ALA A 128 7.66 10.36 4.99
C ALA A 128 9.02 10.78 5.56
N LYS A 129 10.04 10.91 4.71
CA LYS A 129 11.38 11.36 5.11
C LYS A 129 11.37 12.77 5.72
N ALA A 130 10.67 13.72 5.07
CA ALA A 130 10.55 15.09 5.55
C ALA A 130 9.80 15.18 6.90
N GLN A 131 8.90 14.26 7.19
CA GLN A 131 8.12 14.18 8.42
C GLN A 131 8.78 13.28 9.50
N GLY A 132 10.00 12.82 9.28
CA GLY A 132 10.73 11.96 10.23
C GLY A 132 10.11 10.58 10.43
N LYS A 133 9.32 10.09 9.46
CA LYS A 133 8.69 8.76 9.53
C LYS A 133 9.69 7.68 9.16
N GLN A 134 9.50 6.48 9.70
CA GLN A 134 10.25 5.31 9.27
C GLN A 134 9.93 5.01 7.79
N LEU A 135 10.94 4.85 6.96
CA LEU A 135 10.78 4.53 5.55
C LEU A 135 11.37 3.16 5.26
N TYR A 136 10.55 2.32 4.67
CA TYR A 136 10.91 0.97 4.23
C TYR A 136 10.69 0.84 2.73
N ALA A 137 11.52 0.01 2.11
CA ALA A 137 11.37 -0.37 0.72
C ALA A 137 11.57 -1.88 0.56
N LEU A 138 10.74 -2.47 -0.30
CA LEU A 138 10.88 -3.88 -0.66
C LEU A 138 12.07 -4.03 -1.61
N PRO A 139 13.05 -4.89 -1.31
CA PRO A 139 14.07 -5.26 -2.27
C PRO A 139 13.45 -5.94 -3.50
N GLY A 140 14.03 -5.69 -4.66
CA GLY A 140 13.53 -6.27 -5.90
C GLY A 140 14.64 -6.52 -6.89
N ASN A 141 14.29 -7.06 -8.06
CA ASN A 141 15.24 -7.34 -9.11
C ASN A 141 15.78 -6.02 -9.67
N VAL A 142 17.10 -5.88 -9.68
CA VAL A 142 17.81 -4.65 -10.12
C VAL A 142 17.64 -4.34 -11.61
N ILE A 143 17.21 -5.31 -12.42
CA ILE A 143 16.92 -5.12 -13.85
C ILE A 143 15.44 -4.87 -14.13
N ASP A 144 14.58 -4.92 -13.12
CA ASP A 144 13.14 -4.63 -13.26
C ASP A 144 12.91 -3.12 -13.08
N PRO A 145 12.43 -2.40 -14.11
CA PRO A 145 12.13 -0.98 -14.01
C PRO A 145 11.15 -0.62 -12.88
N LEU A 146 10.28 -1.56 -12.47
CA LEU A 146 9.35 -1.37 -11.36
C LEU A 146 9.99 -1.51 -9.97
N CYS A 147 11.27 -1.91 -9.92
CA CYS A 147 12.08 -1.99 -8.70
C CYS A 147 13.14 -0.89 -8.60
N GLU A 148 13.38 -0.10 -9.66
CA GLU A 148 14.41 0.96 -9.66
C GLU A 148 14.18 1.99 -8.56
N GLY A 149 12.93 2.40 -8.33
CA GLY A 149 12.57 3.37 -7.31
C GLY A 149 12.75 2.82 -5.89
N THR A 150 12.42 1.56 -5.65
CA THR A 150 12.67 0.93 -4.33
C THR A 150 14.17 0.74 -4.09
N ALA A 151 14.94 0.35 -5.11
CA ALA A 151 16.39 0.28 -5.03
C ALA A 151 17.02 1.64 -4.74
N LEU A 152 16.53 2.73 -5.36
CA LEU A 152 16.95 4.09 -5.06
C LEU A 152 16.69 4.44 -3.59
N LEU A 153 15.48 4.16 -3.08
CA LEU A 153 15.14 4.43 -1.68
C LEU A 153 16.06 3.69 -0.71
N LEU A 154 16.37 2.42 -0.98
CA LEU A 154 17.33 1.64 -0.18
C LEU A 154 18.72 2.28 -0.17
N ARG A 155 19.22 2.72 -1.31
CA ARG A 155 20.49 3.45 -1.41
C ARG A 155 20.49 4.78 -0.67
N GLU A 156 19.31 5.41 -0.55
CA GLU A 156 19.12 6.66 0.20
C GLU A 156 18.84 6.47 1.69
N GLY A 157 18.97 5.24 2.18
CA GLY A 157 18.87 4.91 3.61
C GLY A 157 17.48 4.47 4.07
N ALA A 158 16.55 4.15 3.17
CA ALA A 158 15.35 3.42 3.55
C ALA A 158 15.74 2.03 4.06
N ARG A 159 15.01 1.52 5.05
CA ARG A 159 15.23 0.18 5.58
C ARG A 159 14.70 -0.85 4.60
N ALA A 160 15.41 -1.94 4.39
CA ALA A 160 14.87 -3.08 3.67
C ALA A 160 13.79 -3.75 4.52
N ALA A 161 12.65 -4.10 3.91
CA ALA A 161 11.66 -4.97 4.50
C ALA A 161 11.42 -6.15 3.55
N VAL A 162 11.71 -7.35 4.00
CA VAL A 162 11.51 -8.60 3.25
C VAL A 162 10.32 -9.40 3.76
N CYS A 163 9.88 -9.11 4.97
CA CYS A 163 8.70 -9.69 5.62
C CYS A 163 8.04 -8.64 6.53
N ALA A 164 6.83 -8.92 6.99
CA ALA A 164 6.07 -8.02 7.85
C ALA A 164 6.75 -7.80 9.21
N GLU A 165 7.44 -8.82 9.72
CA GLU A 165 8.17 -8.82 10.99
C GLU A 165 9.24 -7.73 11.04
N ASP A 166 9.88 -7.39 9.92
CA ASP A 166 10.88 -6.31 9.86
C ASP A 166 10.29 -4.96 10.30
N ILE A 167 9.02 -4.74 10.01
CA ILE A 167 8.29 -3.52 10.36
C ILE A 167 7.64 -3.65 11.72
N LEU A 168 7.01 -4.78 12.03
CA LEU A 168 6.30 -5.00 13.28
C LEU A 168 7.25 -4.98 14.47
N ASN A 169 8.38 -5.70 14.41
CA ASN A 169 9.41 -5.72 15.45
C ASN A 169 9.95 -4.33 15.77
N ALA A 170 10.17 -3.52 14.72
CA ALA A 170 10.69 -2.17 14.92
C ALA A 170 9.67 -1.23 15.59
N ASN A 171 8.38 -1.60 15.59
CA ASN A 171 7.29 -0.78 16.12
C ASN A 171 6.60 -1.37 17.35
N GLU A 172 6.91 -2.59 17.75
CA GLU A 172 6.28 -3.27 18.90
C GLU A 172 6.41 -2.47 20.20
N LYS A 173 7.61 -1.94 20.48
CA LYS A 173 7.86 -1.12 21.67
C LYS A 173 7.11 0.22 21.65
N ALA A 174 6.83 0.76 20.47
CA ALA A 174 6.11 2.03 20.32
C ALA A 174 4.59 1.83 20.46
N PHE A 175 4.08 0.62 20.21
CA PHE A 175 2.66 0.28 20.21
C PHE A 175 2.38 -1.02 20.98
N PRO A 176 2.68 -1.06 22.30
CA PRO A 176 2.47 -2.25 23.10
C PRO A 176 0.98 -2.65 23.11
N GLY A 177 0.72 -3.94 22.87
CA GLY A 177 -0.64 -4.49 22.83
C GLY A 177 -1.45 -4.24 21.56
N ILE A 178 -0.99 -3.34 20.67
CA ILE A 178 -1.62 -3.10 19.36
C ILE A 178 -0.93 -3.95 18.30
N VAL A 179 0.40 -3.86 18.23
CA VAL A 179 1.23 -4.69 17.36
C VAL A 179 1.56 -5.98 18.12
N ASN A 180 1.27 -7.12 17.49
CA ASN A 180 1.50 -8.43 18.11
C ASN A 180 1.93 -9.46 17.04
N LEU A 181 3.20 -9.83 17.10
CA LEU A 181 3.81 -10.82 16.21
C LEU A 181 3.26 -12.23 16.37
N PHE A 182 2.82 -12.62 17.57
CA PHE A 182 2.26 -13.97 17.79
C PHE A 182 1.03 -14.24 16.95
N ARG A 183 0.27 -13.20 16.56
CA ARG A 183 -0.87 -13.35 15.66
C ARG A 183 -0.48 -13.90 14.28
N LEU A 184 0.73 -13.60 13.80
CA LEU A 184 1.22 -14.14 12.52
C LEU A 184 1.46 -15.65 12.59
N LEU A 185 1.89 -16.17 13.75
CA LEU A 185 2.11 -17.59 13.95
C LEU A 185 0.80 -18.38 13.99
N GLU A 186 -0.27 -17.75 14.47
CA GLU A 186 -1.61 -18.36 14.56
C GLU A 186 -2.39 -18.29 13.23
N HIS A 187 -2.03 -17.37 12.35
CA HIS A 187 -2.71 -17.11 11.08
C HIS A 187 -1.71 -17.10 9.92
N PRO A 188 -1.23 -18.27 9.47
CA PRO A 188 -0.31 -18.33 8.34
C PRO A 188 -0.96 -17.72 7.09
N THR A 189 -0.16 -16.98 6.33
CA THR A 189 -0.60 -16.28 5.11
C THR A 189 -1.18 -17.27 4.11
N ALA A 190 -2.45 -17.14 3.78
CA ALA A 190 -3.06 -17.89 2.70
C ALA A 190 -2.56 -17.38 1.34
N PRO A 191 -2.42 -18.27 0.33
CA PRO A 191 -2.04 -17.84 -1.00
C PRO A 191 -2.95 -16.72 -1.55
N MET A 192 -2.35 -15.70 -2.16
CA MET A 192 -3.05 -14.53 -2.69
C MET A 192 -4.27 -14.89 -3.55
N GLU A 193 -4.14 -15.90 -4.42
CA GLU A 193 -5.21 -16.32 -5.33
C GLU A 193 -6.44 -16.86 -4.59
N GLN A 194 -6.27 -17.60 -3.50
CA GLN A 194 -7.38 -18.14 -2.71
C GLN A 194 -8.10 -17.04 -1.95
N THR A 195 -7.35 -16.08 -1.41
CA THR A 195 -7.88 -14.99 -0.58
C THR A 195 -8.61 -13.95 -1.43
N LEU A 196 -8.09 -13.64 -2.60
CA LEU A 196 -8.70 -12.66 -3.52
C LEU A 196 -9.93 -13.21 -4.23
N GLY A 197 -9.94 -14.51 -4.57
CA GLY A 197 -11.12 -15.18 -5.11
C GLY A 197 -12.31 -15.11 -4.15
N ALA A 198 -12.09 -15.25 -2.87
CA ALA A 198 -13.10 -15.14 -1.83
C ALA A 198 -13.61 -13.70 -1.61
N SER A 199 -12.78 -12.69 -1.83
CA SER A 199 -13.14 -11.26 -1.66
C SER A 199 -13.88 -10.66 -2.86
N GLY A 200 -13.98 -11.37 -3.98
CA GLY A 200 -14.61 -10.90 -5.21
C GLY A 200 -13.88 -9.73 -5.90
N ILE A 201 -12.61 -9.52 -5.55
CA ILE A 201 -11.75 -8.49 -6.15
C ILE A 201 -11.06 -9.11 -7.35
N ALA A 202 -11.56 -8.79 -8.56
CA ALA A 202 -10.91 -9.19 -9.79
C ALA A 202 -9.68 -8.29 -10.04
N PHE A 203 -8.49 -8.88 -10.02
CA PHE A 203 -7.32 -8.25 -10.62
C PHE A 203 -7.51 -8.24 -12.14
N ARG A 204 -7.85 -7.10 -12.72
CA ARG A 204 -7.67 -6.92 -14.16
C ARG A 204 -6.16 -6.86 -14.39
N GLY A 205 -5.66 -8.03 -14.84
CA GLY A 205 -4.27 -8.25 -15.14
C GLY A 205 -3.74 -7.29 -16.19
N GLN A 206 -2.47 -7.03 -16.05
CA GLN A 206 -1.45 -6.75 -17.03
C GLN A 206 -1.91 -6.10 -18.34
N LYS A 207 -1.61 -4.85 -18.55
CA LYS A 207 -1.12 -4.45 -19.85
C LYS A 207 0.20 -5.21 -20.06
N ARG A 208 0.16 -6.27 -20.87
CA ARG A 208 1.37 -6.95 -21.33
C ARG A 208 2.32 -5.89 -21.85
N VAL A 209 3.46 -5.72 -21.19
CA VAL A 209 4.61 -5.06 -21.77
C VAL A 209 4.94 -5.89 -23.00
N LYS A 210 4.71 -5.37 -24.20
CA LYS A 210 5.18 -5.98 -25.43
C LYS A 210 6.70 -6.03 -25.31
N GLN A 211 7.24 -7.22 -25.18
CA GLN A 211 8.66 -7.44 -25.48
C GLN A 211 8.84 -7.06 -26.95
N SER A 212 9.48 -5.93 -27.19
CA SER A 212 10.01 -5.60 -28.51
C SER A 212 11.19 -6.53 -28.76
N SER A 213 11.00 -7.44 -29.70
CA SER A 213 12.07 -8.23 -30.36
C SER A 213 13.12 -7.31 -30.96
#